data_430c4bd62712bdce38d8e8734159f49a
#
_entry.id   430c4bd62712bdce38d8e8734159f49a
#
_cell.length_a   1.000
_cell.length_b   1.000
_cell.length_c   1.000
_cell.angle_alpha   90.00
_cell.angle_beta   90.00
_cell.angle_gamma   90.00
#
_symmetry.space_group_name_H-M   'P 1'
#
loop_
_entity.id
_entity.type
_entity.pdbx_description
1 polymer ?
#
loop_
_entity_poly.entity_id
_entity_poly.type
_entity_poly.pdbx_seq_one_letter_code
_entity_poly.pdbx_strand_id
1 'polypeptide(L)'
;YGYGWGAGAWNRNTWGSASDTPVDLPPRITFQDKINNDVIYNIEDSDIFFFDYDSSISNRVVKLNTLVGSRAVPEQVGKVMFASSGHLLCLRATSYARALTAGQSISSITRSGTTATVTTGSGHGLAVRDWVQFDGQAPQAYQGEFQVVTVPSGTTFTITLPYDPGGSASPVGTYQKIDYSGTFDPMLIRWANVDPD
;
A
#
# COMPACT_ATOMS: atom_id res chain seq x y z
N TYR A 1 -14.29 -16.29 29.13
CA TYR A 1 -15.01 -17.13 28.18
C TYR A 1 -16.13 -16.28 27.57
N GLY A 2 -16.06 -15.98 26.26
CA GLY A 2 -17.09 -15.22 25.58
C GLY A 2 -18.25 -16.14 25.14
N TYR A 3 -19.38 -16.02 25.81
CA TYR A 3 -20.62 -16.57 25.31
C TYR A 3 -21.39 -15.45 24.63
N GLY A 4 -21.83 -15.64 23.40
CA GLY A 4 -22.68 -14.65 22.77
C GLY A 4 -22.78 -14.80 21.27
N TRP A 5 -23.42 -13.83 20.66
CA TRP A 5 -23.60 -13.72 19.22
C TRP A 5 -22.23 -13.61 18.53
N GLY A 6 -21.94 -14.53 17.61
CA GLY A 6 -20.67 -14.60 16.93
C GLY A 6 -19.61 -15.54 17.54
N ALA A 7 -19.87 -16.16 18.66
CA ALA A 7 -19.03 -17.22 19.21
C ALA A 7 -19.38 -18.56 18.54
N GLY A 8 -18.64 -18.95 17.51
CA GLY A 8 -18.79 -20.19 16.77
C GLY A 8 -19.57 -20.08 15.46
N ALA A 9 -19.89 -21.22 14.85
CA ALA A 9 -20.53 -21.25 13.54
C ALA A 9 -22.00 -20.80 13.60
N TRP A 10 -22.43 -20.02 12.63
CA TRP A 10 -23.82 -19.73 12.37
C TRP A 10 -24.60 -21.03 12.09
N ASN A 11 -25.85 -21.13 12.53
CA ASN A 11 -26.69 -22.31 12.37
C ASN A 11 -26.37 -23.48 13.33
N ARG A 12 -26.01 -23.14 14.55
CA ARG A 12 -25.93 -24.12 15.64
C ARG A 12 -27.29 -24.24 16.32
N ASN A 13 -27.89 -25.40 16.26
CA ASN A 13 -29.07 -25.78 17.04
C ASN A 13 -30.13 -24.66 17.19
N THR A 14 -30.85 -24.65 18.27
CA THR A 14 -31.84 -23.60 18.58
C THR A 14 -31.20 -22.31 19.08
N TRP A 15 -31.85 -21.18 18.80
CA TRP A 15 -31.50 -19.88 19.38
C TRP A 15 -31.41 -19.99 20.91
N GLY A 16 -30.33 -19.58 21.50
CA GLY A 16 -30.09 -19.64 22.93
C GLY A 16 -29.18 -20.77 23.39
N SER A 17 -28.75 -21.67 22.51
CA SER A 17 -27.73 -22.66 22.87
C SER A 17 -26.35 -21.97 23.00
N ALA A 18 -25.73 -22.13 24.18
CA ALA A 18 -24.37 -21.66 24.38
C ALA A 18 -23.37 -22.40 23.45
N SER A 19 -22.32 -21.72 23.03
CA SER A 19 -21.23 -22.38 22.31
C SER A 19 -20.44 -23.25 23.27
N ASP A 20 -20.26 -24.51 22.92
CA ASP A 20 -19.43 -25.45 23.70
C ASP A 20 -17.92 -25.15 23.54
N THR A 21 -17.57 -24.28 22.62
CA THR A 21 -16.18 -23.87 22.39
C THR A 21 -15.96 -22.52 23.05
N PRO A 22 -15.18 -22.43 24.13
CA PRO A 22 -14.81 -21.13 24.68
C PRO A 22 -13.96 -20.40 23.68
N VAL A 23 -14.41 -19.26 23.20
CA VAL A 23 -13.63 -18.35 22.34
C VAL A 23 -13.12 -17.24 23.24
N ASP A 24 -11.88 -17.39 23.67
CA ASP A 24 -11.18 -16.34 24.40
C ASP A 24 -10.58 -15.36 23.37
N LEU A 25 -11.45 -14.61 22.72
CA LEU A 25 -11.03 -13.52 21.84
C LEU A 25 -11.13 -12.22 22.63
N PRO A 26 -10.04 -11.50 22.79
CA PRO A 26 -10.11 -10.16 23.37
C PRO A 26 -11.02 -9.28 22.49
N PRO A 27 -11.78 -8.36 23.12
CA PRO A 27 -12.61 -7.42 22.37
C PRO A 27 -11.74 -6.65 21.38
N ARG A 28 -12.11 -6.69 20.11
CA ARG A 28 -11.42 -5.90 19.09
C ARG A 28 -11.97 -4.49 19.08
N ILE A 29 -11.12 -3.53 19.37
CA ILE A 29 -11.45 -2.11 19.26
C ILE A 29 -11.23 -1.69 17.83
N THR A 30 -12.21 -1.01 17.25
CA THR A 30 -12.11 -0.45 15.91
C THR A 30 -12.16 1.07 16.00
N PHE A 31 -11.31 1.73 15.22
CA PHE A 31 -11.33 3.17 15.05
C PHE A 31 -11.70 3.47 13.61
N GLN A 32 -12.54 4.48 13.43
CA GLN A 32 -12.97 4.91 12.10
C GLN A 32 -12.98 6.42 12.02
N ASP A 33 -12.71 6.92 10.84
CA ASP A 33 -12.80 8.33 10.52
C ASP A 33 -13.16 8.49 9.04
N LYS A 34 -13.53 9.66 8.59
CA LYS A 34 -13.87 9.89 7.19
C LYS A 34 -13.08 11.05 6.59
N ILE A 35 -12.76 10.90 5.33
CA ILE A 35 -12.27 11.97 4.46
C ILE A 35 -13.25 12.15 3.31
N ASN A 36 -13.77 13.37 3.14
CA ASN A 36 -14.84 13.64 2.18
C ASN A 36 -16.01 12.64 2.38
N ASN A 37 -16.27 11.79 1.39
CA ASN A 37 -17.30 10.75 1.44
C ASN A 37 -16.75 9.38 1.81
N ASP A 38 -15.44 9.20 1.78
CA ASP A 38 -14.79 7.92 2.02
C ASP A 38 -14.56 7.64 3.49
N VAL A 39 -14.48 6.38 3.83
CA VAL A 39 -14.24 5.93 5.21
C VAL A 39 -12.92 5.20 5.31
N ILE A 40 -12.14 5.59 6.29
CA ILE A 40 -10.96 4.86 6.72
C ILE A 40 -11.19 4.28 8.10
N TYR A 41 -10.76 3.06 8.31
CA TYR A 41 -10.83 2.45 9.64
C TYR A 41 -9.67 1.49 9.87
N ASN A 42 -9.37 1.23 11.14
CA ASN A 42 -8.49 0.16 11.53
C ASN A 42 -9.04 -0.63 12.71
N ILE A 43 -8.64 -1.87 12.80
CA ILE A 43 -8.78 -2.68 14.01
C ILE A 43 -7.51 -2.41 14.81
N GLU A 44 -7.62 -2.20 16.12
CA GLU A 44 -6.46 -1.92 16.98
C GLU A 44 -5.34 -2.93 16.75
N ASP A 45 -4.12 -2.40 16.58
CA ASP A 45 -2.90 -3.14 16.29
C ASP A 45 -2.96 -4.02 15.02
N SER A 46 -3.69 -3.58 14.00
CA SER A 46 -3.84 -4.25 12.71
C SER A 46 -3.73 -3.27 11.53
N ASP A 47 -4.00 -3.77 10.34
CA ASP A 47 -4.00 -3.02 9.08
C ASP A 47 -4.97 -1.83 9.09
N ILE A 48 -4.72 -0.90 8.18
CA ILE A 48 -5.63 0.18 7.83
C ILE A 48 -6.46 -0.24 6.63
N PHE A 49 -7.76 0.01 6.71
CA PHE A 49 -8.73 -0.31 5.67
C PHE A 49 -9.36 0.97 5.12
N PHE A 50 -9.65 0.96 3.84
CA PHE A 50 -10.24 2.06 3.09
C PHE A 50 -11.52 1.61 2.39
N PHE A 51 -12.57 2.41 2.47
CA PHE A 51 -13.83 2.24 1.78
C PHE A 51 -14.10 3.46 0.93
N ASP A 52 -14.05 3.27 -0.39
CA ASP A 52 -14.37 4.29 -1.39
C ASP A 52 -15.90 4.28 -1.62
N TYR A 53 -16.57 5.27 -1.06
CA TYR A 53 -18.01 5.43 -1.19
C TYR A 53 -18.43 5.96 -2.56
N ASP A 54 -17.60 6.81 -3.16
CA ASP A 54 -17.94 7.50 -4.40
C ASP A 54 -17.90 6.57 -5.61
N SER A 55 -17.08 5.51 -5.57
CA SER A 55 -16.99 4.58 -6.68
C SER A 55 -18.17 3.59 -6.71
N SER A 56 -18.56 2.99 -5.63
CA SER A 56 -19.80 2.19 -5.47
C SER A 56 -20.00 1.68 -4.04
N ILE A 57 -21.22 1.79 -3.52
CA ILE A 57 -21.62 1.17 -2.24
C ILE A 57 -21.50 -0.36 -2.24
N SER A 58 -21.43 -0.98 -3.42
CA SER A 58 -21.25 -2.43 -3.57
C SER A 58 -19.79 -2.85 -3.47
N ASN A 59 -18.86 -1.91 -3.46
CA ASN A 59 -17.45 -2.22 -3.34
C ASN A 59 -17.13 -2.75 -1.94
N ARG A 60 -16.20 -3.69 -1.92
CA ARG A 60 -15.65 -4.18 -0.65
C ARG A 60 -14.55 -3.25 -0.18
N VAL A 61 -14.45 -3.15 1.13
CA VAL A 61 -13.31 -2.52 1.79
C VAL A 61 -12.02 -3.20 1.38
N VAL A 62 -10.99 -2.39 1.14
CA VAL A 62 -9.64 -2.84 0.76
C VAL A 62 -8.62 -2.40 1.79
N LYS A 63 -7.51 -3.09 1.89
CA LYS A 63 -6.38 -2.62 2.71
C LYS A 63 -5.75 -1.41 2.05
N LEU A 64 -5.48 -0.36 2.82
CA LEU A 64 -4.89 0.87 2.30
C LEU A 64 -3.55 0.64 1.61
N ASN A 65 -2.71 -0.27 2.13
CA ASN A 65 -1.44 -0.64 1.52
C ASN A 65 -1.58 -1.37 0.17
N THR A 66 -2.80 -1.75 -0.24
CA THR A 66 -3.05 -2.38 -1.54
C THR A 66 -3.45 -1.40 -2.63
N LEU A 67 -3.67 -0.14 -2.31
CA LEU A 67 -4.00 0.88 -3.31
C LEU A 67 -2.76 1.26 -4.12
N VAL A 68 -2.97 1.58 -5.39
CA VAL A 68 -1.91 2.09 -6.26
C VAL A 68 -1.42 3.43 -5.73
N GLY A 69 -0.11 3.62 -5.71
CA GLY A 69 0.50 4.83 -5.17
C GLY A 69 0.72 4.84 -3.65
N SER A 70 0.07 3.95 -2.89
CA SER A 70 0.32 3.85 -1.45
C SER A 70 1.76 3.43 -1.17
N ARG A 71 2.44 4.14 -0.28
CA ARG A 71 3.85 3.94 0.02
C ARG A 71 4.08 3.83 1.53
N ALA A 72 4.75 2.76 1.95
CA ALA A 72 5.11 2.54 3.34
C ALA A 72 3.92 2.74 4.31
N VAL A 73 2.73 2.30 3.91
CA VAL A 73 1.55 2.32 4.77
C VAL A 73 1.81 1.38 5.94
N PRO A 74 1.62 1.83 7.19
CA PRO A 74 1.83 0.97 8.34
C PRO A 74 0.97 -0.29 8.28
N GLU A 75 1.59 -1.46 8.46
CA GLU A 75 0.90 -2.75 8.52
C GLU A 75 0.27 -3.01 9.88
N GLN A 76 0.72 -2.27 10.89
CA GLN A 76 0.17 -2.35 12.24
C GLN A 76 0.02 -0.94 12.80
N VAL A 77 -1.19 -0.59 13.20
CA VAL A 77 -1.56 0.72 13.73
C VAL A 77 -2.50 0.54 14.92
N GLY A 78 -2.21 1.22 16.00
CA GLY A 78 -3.11 1.22 17.16
C GLY A 78 -4.38 2.00 16.85
N LYS A 79 -4.26 3.22 16.34
CA LYS A 79 -5.40 4.08 16.00
C LYS A 79 -5.11 4.95 14.77
N VAL A 80 -6.08 5.02 13.86
CA VAL A 80 -6.10 6.01 12.77
C VAL A 80 -7.07 7.14 13.08
N MET A 81 -6.75 8.35 12.60
CA MET A 81 -7.63 9.50 12.63
C MET A 81 -7.21 10.53 11.56
N PHE A 82 -8.16 11.28 11.04
CA PHE A 82 -7.88 12.41 10.17
C PHE A 82 -7.70 13.69 10.97
N ALA A 83 -6.68 14.47 10.62
CA ALA A 83 -6.56 15.85 11.06
C ALA A 83 -7.34 16.75 10.09
N SER A 84 -7.77 17.92 10.57
CA SER A 84 -8.59 18.90 9.82
C SER A 84 -7.91 19.43 8.54
N SER A 85 -6.63 19.18 8.35
CA SER A 85 -5.84 19.59 7.18
C SER A 85 -5.69 18.49 6.12
N GLY A 86 -6.48 17.42 6.17
CA GLY A 86 -6.38 16.33 5.20
C GLY A 86 -5.24 15.35 5.45
N HIS A 87 -4.64 15.36 6.65
CA HIS A 87 -3.59 14.40 7.01
C HIS A 87 -4.17 13.20 7.75
N LEU A 88 -3.77 12.01 7.34
CA LEU A 88 -4.04 10.79 8.10
C LEU A 88 -2.98 10.62 9.18
N LEU A 89 -3.40 10.57 10.43
CA LEU A 89 -2.56 10.29 11.58
C LEU A 89 -2.69 8.82 11.97
N CYS A 90 -1.54 8.16 12.14
CA CYS A 90 -1.43 6.78 12.61
C CYS A 90 -0.68 6.79 13.94
N LEU A 91 -1.36 6.45 15.01
CA LEU A 91 -0.81 6.37 16.36
C LEU A 91 -0.42 4.93 16.68
N ARG A 92 0.71 4.72 17.34
CA ARG A 92 1.26 3.37 17.56
C ARG A 92 1.40 2.65 16.23
N ALA A 93 2.39 3.02 15.45
CA ALA A 93 2.47 2.60 14.06
C ALA A 93 3.75 1.81 13.76
N THR A 94 3.72 0.99 12.71
CA THR A 94 4.94 0.42 12.14
C THR A 94 5.83 1.54 11.59
N SER A 95 7.09 1.58 12.03
CA SER A 95 8.13 2.37 11.40
C SER A 95 8.70 1.61 10.20
N TYR A 96 9.19 2.34 9.19
CA TYR A 96 9.87 1.72 8.06
C TYR A 96 11.26 2.30 7.89
N ALA A 97 12.24 1.43 7.79
CA ALA A 97 13.55 1.77 7.26
C ALA A 97 13.53 1.62 5.74
N ARG A 98 13.95 2.67 5.03
CA ARG A 98 14.10 2.64 3.57
C ARG A 98 15.52 2.16 3.24
N ALA A 99 15.62 1.08 2.50
CA ALA A 99 16.88 0.56 1.98
C ALA A 99 16.83 0.50 0.44
N LEU A 100 17.96 0.80 -0.20
CA LEU A 100 18.12 0.63 -1.64
C LEU A 100 18.93 -0.64 -1.89
N THR A 101 18.46 -1.47 -2.82
CA THR A 101 19.24 -2.60 -3.30
C THR A 101 20.42 -2.11 -4.17
N ALA A 102 21.31 -3.02 -4.54
CA ALA A 102 22.36 -2.71 -5.49
C ALA A 102 21.77 -2.24 -6.84
N GLY A 103 22.42 -1.25 -7.46
CA GLY A 103 22.01 -0.72 -8.75
C GLY A 103 21.98 -1.80 -9.84
N GLN A 104 20.91 -1.83 -10.60
CA GLN A 104 20.67 -2.75 -11.71
C GLN A 104 20.71 -1.99 -13.03
N SER A 105 21.27 -2.61 -14.06
CA SER A 105 21.34 -2.00 -15.39
C SER A 105 20.00 -2.10 -16.12
N ILE A 106 19.67 -1.04 -16.84
CA ILE A 106 18.53 -0.98 -17.76
C ILE A 106 19.05 -1.15 -19.18
N SER A 107 18.42 -2.03 -19.96
CA SER A 107 18.75 -2.21 -21.37
C SER A 107 18.04 -1.19 -22.26
N SER A 108 16.78 -0.92 -21.98
CA SER A 108 15.99 0.07 -22.70
C SER A 108 14.78 0.53 -21.88
N ILE A 109 14.34 1.76 -22.15
CA ILE A 109 13.05 2.25 -21.66
C ILE A 109 12.29 2.79 -22.88
N THR A 110 11.16 2.18 -23.18
CA THR A 110 10.24 2.63 -24.23
C THR A 110 8.97 3.16 -23.58
N ARG A 111 8.16 3.92 -24.29
CA ARG A 111 6.94 4.52 -23.74
C ARG A 111 5.76 4.48 -24.70
N SER A 112 4.57 4.58 -24.11
CA SER A 112 3.31 4.88 -24.79
C SER A 112 2.54 5.88 -23.90
N GLY A 113 2.54 7.15 -24.27
CA GLY A 113 2.07 8.23 -23.41
C GLY A 113 2.85 8.30 -22.10
N THR A 114 2.18 8.23 -20.98
CA THR A 114 2.78 8.21 -19.64
C THR A 114 3.17 6.82 -19.14
N THR A 115 2.83 5.75 -19.87
CA THR A 115 3.26 4.39 -19.51
C THR A 115 4.63 4.11 -20.08
N ALA A 116 5.62 3.86 -19.23
CA ALA A 116 6.96 3.45 -19.65
C ALA A 116 7.14 1.94 -19.41
N THR A 117 7.69 1.27 -20.43
CA THR A 117 8.10 -0.14 -20.35
C THR A 117 9.62 -0.18 -20.22
N VAL A 118 10.07 -0.75 -19.12
CA VAL A 118 11.49 -0.90 -18.78
C VAL A 118 11.92 -2.32 -19.08
N THR A 119 13.01 -2.45 -19.84
CA THR A 119 13.66 -3.75 -20.11
C THR A 119 15.01 -3.78 -19.43
N THR A 120 15.28 -4.82 -18.68
CA THR A 120 16.53 -5.05 -17.94
C THR A 120 17.40 -6.06 -18.64
N GLY A 121 18.72 -5.98 -18.43
CA GLY A 121 19.68 -6.93 -19.01
C GLY A 121 19.65 -8.33 -18.38
N SER A 122 19.05 -8.47 -17.22
CA SER A 122 18.91 -9.72 -16.45
C SER A 122 17.57 -9.71 -15.72
N GLY A 123 17.21 -10.84 -15.11
CA GLY A 123 15.99 -10.94 -14.32
C GLY A 123 15.97 -9.90 -13.18
N HIS A 124 14.89 -9.12 -13.12
CA HIS A 124 14.79 -7.99 -12.18
C HIS A 124 14.23 -8.39 -10.80
N GLY A 125 13.55 -9.53 -10.67
CA GLY A 125 13.00 -10.00 -9.40
C GLY A 125 11.93 -9.09 -8.76
N LEU A 126 11.40 -8.12 -9.52
CA LEU A 126 10.36 -7.20 -9.03
C LEU A 126 8.98 -7.84 -9.11
N ALA A 127 8.11 -7.44 -8.19
CA ALA A 127 6.69 -7.72 -8.19
C ALA A 127 5.88 -6.44 -8.48
N VAL A 128 4.63 -6.61 -8.86
CA VAL A 128 3.67 -5.48 -8.96
C VAL A 128 3.58 -4.79 -7.60
N ARG A 129 3.62 -3.46 -7.60
CA ARG A 129 3.67 -2.55 -6.45
C ARG A 129 5.02 -2.42 -5.75
N ASP A 130 6.07 -3.14 -6.15
CA ASP A 130 7.40 -2.79 -5.70
C ASP A 130 7.73 -1.34 -6.08
N TRP A 131 8.54 -0.69 -5.27
CA TRP A 131 9.05 0.64 -5.57
C TRP A 131 10.47 0.56 -6.09
N VAL A 132 10.76 1.36 -7.09
CA VAL A 132 12.08 1.48 -7.71
C VAL A 132 12.50 2.92 -7.76
N GLN A 133 13.78 3.18 -7.53
CA GLN A 133 14.41 4.47 -7.76
C GLN A 133 15.22 4.40 -9.02
N PHE A 134 15.01 5.35 -9.91
CA PHE A 134 15.76 5.51 -11.15
C PHE A 134 16.78 6.65 -11.01
N ASP A 135 17.96 6.42 -11.57
CA ASP A 135 19.05 7.41 -11.57
C ASP A 135 19.82 7.38 -12.89
N GLY A 136 20.14 8.59 -13.40
CA GLY A 136 20.91 8.76 -14.63
C GLY A 136 20.10 8.66 -15.93
N GLN A 137 18.77 8.65 -15.88
CA GLN A 137 17.91 8.68 -17.08
C GLN A 137 17.74 10.10 -17.60
N ALA A 138 17.48 10.23 -18.91
CA ALA A 138 17.00 11.45 -19.53
C ALA A 138 15.87 11.13 -20.52
N PRO A 139 14.88 12.01 -20.71
CA PRO A 139 14.62 13.24 -19.95
C PRO A 139 14.19 13.02 -18.49
N GLN A 140 14.06 14.11 -17.75
CA GLN A 140 13.81 14.10 -16.29
C GLN A 140 12.54 13.33 -15.89
N ALA A 141 11.54 13.20 -16.76
CA ALA A 141 10.33 12.42 -16.49
C ALA A 141 10.62 10.96 -16.11
N TYR A 142 11.79 10.43 -16.48
CA TYR A 142 12.22 9.07 -16.13
C TYR A 142 13.05 9.00 -14.85
N GLN A 143 13.30 10.13 -14.17
CA GLN A 143 14.09 10.15 -12.93
C GLN A 143 13.18 10.17 -11.71
N GLY A 144 13.65 9.55 -10.63
CA GLY A 144 12.96 9.55 -9.35
C GLY A 144 12.45 8.18 -8.95
N GLU A 145 11.42 8.18 -8.12
CA GLU A 145 10.85 6.96 -7.57
C GLU A 145 9.52 6.64 -8.26
N PHE A 146 9.39 5.38 -8.66
CA PHE A 146 8.21 4.89 -9.37
C PHE A 146 7.71 3.59 -8.75
N GLN A 147 6.40 3.39 -8.79
CA GLN A 147 5.81 2.11 -8.44
C GLN A 147 5.70 1.21 -9.69
N VAL A 148 6.04 -0.05 -9.54
CA VAL A 148 5.86 -1.07 -10.59
C VAL A 148 4.37 -1.34 -10.78
N VAL A 149 3.86 -1.04 -11.97
CA VAL A 149 2.44 -1.19 -12.31
C VAL A 149 2.13 -2.60 -12.81
N THR A 150 2.94 -3.11 -13.74
CA THR A 150 2.82 -4.48 -14.24
C THR A 150 4.19 -5.13 -14.40
N VAL A 151 4.22 -6.46 -14.40
CA VAL A 151 5.41 -7.28 -14.64
C VAL A 151 5.08 -8.28 -15.77
N PRO A 152 5.21 -7.87 -17.04
CA PRO A 152 4.91 -8.73 -18.19
C PRO A 152 5.85 -9.93 -18.31
N SER A 153 7.11 -9.80 -17.88
CA SER A 153 8.09 -10.90 -17.88
C SER A 153 9.13 -10.71 -16.77
N GLY A 154 10.00 -11.69 -16.57
CA GLY A 154 11.11 -11.58 -15.61
C GLY A 154 12.16 -10.51 -15.95
N THR A 155 12.14 -9.95 -17.16
CA THR A 155 13.06 -8.91 -17.62
C THR A 155 12.37 -7.61 -18.04
N THR A 156 11.03 -7.53 -17.93
CA THR A 156 10.28 -6.34 -18.30
C THR A 156 9.25 -5.98 -17.23
N PHE A 157 9.18 -4.70 -16.90
CA PHE A 157 8.15 -4.14 -16.03
C PHE A 157 7.68 -2.77 -16.54
N THR A 158 6.53 -2.32 -16.09
CA THR A 158 6.00 -1.01 -16.46
C THR A 158 5.87 -0.10 -15.25
N ILE A 159 6.02 1.20 -15.51
CA ILE A 159 5.83 2.29 -14.55
C ILE A 159 4.95 3.38 -15.17
N THR A 160 4.36 4.22 -14.35
CA THR A 160 3.67 5.43 -14.81
C THR A 160 4.56 6.65 -14.60
N LEU A 161 4.78 7.41 -15.66
CA LEU A 161 5.53 8.67 -15.63
C LEU A 161 4.62 9.82 -15.20
N PRO A 162 5.16 10.87 -14.56
CA PRO A 162 4.37 12.04 -14.14
C PRO A 162 3.82 12.84 -15.32
N TYR A 163 4.46 12.77 -16.47
CA TYR A 163 4.01 13.38 -17.74
C TYR A 163 4.64 12.65 -18.92
N ASP A 164 4.08 12.86 -20.12
CA ASP A 164 4.65 12.31 -21.38
C ASP A 164 5.94 13.05 -21.76
N PRO A 165 7.10 12.38 -21.74
CA PRO A 165 8.39 13.00 -22.09
C PRO A 165 8.59 13.23 -23.59
N GLY A 166 7.68 12.79 -24.46
CA GLY A 166 7.81 12.94 -25.91
C GLY A 166 8.72 11.92 -26.61
N GLY A 167 9.58 11.21 -25.88
CA GLY A 167 10.55 10.24 -26.41
C GLY A 167 10.92 9.15 -25.42
N SER A 168 11.60 8.11 -25.91
CA SER A 168 12.19 7.07 -25.06
C SER A 168 13.37 7.61 -24.26
N ALA A 169 13.73 6.95 -23.16
CA ALA A 169 14.86 7.38 -22.35
C ALA A 169 16.20 7.19 -23.07
N SER A 170 17.04 8.21 -23.00
CA SER A 170 18.44 8.16 -23.45
C SER A 170 19.26 9.26 -22.74
N PRO A 171 20.23 8.91 -21.88
CA PRO A 171 20.62 7.57 -21.46
C PRO A 171 19.54 6.85 -20.63
N VAL A 172 19.64 5.52 -20.51
CA VAL A 172 18.70 4.70 -19.77
C VAL A 172 19.04 4.55 -18.28
N GLY A 173 20.26 4.88 -17.87
CA GLY A 173 20.71 4.85 -16.48
C GLY A 173 20.61 3.50 -15.78
N THR A 174 20.39 3.55 -14.48
CA THR A 174 20.21 2.39 -13.60
C THR A 174 18.94 2.52 -12.77
N TYR A 175 18.51 1.42 -12.16
CA TYR A 175 17.46 1.43 -11.15
C TYR A 175 17.87 0.65 -9.91
N GLN A 176 17.25 0.95 -8.79
CA GLN A 176 17.41 0.26 -7.53
C GLN A 176 16.02 -0.05 -6.98
N LYS A 177 15.82 -1.26 -6.46
CA LYS A 177 14.60 -1.56 -5.71
C LYS A 177 14.66 -0.84 -4.37
N ILE A 178 13.54 -0.28 -3.97
CA ILE A 178 13.37 0.30 -2.65
C ILE A 178 12.71 -0.74 -1.76
N ASP A 179 13.43 -1.22 -0.76
CA ASP A 179 12.89 -2.11 0.24
C ASP A 179 12.53 -1.32 1.50
N TYR A 180 11.33 -1.58 2.00
CA TYR A 180 10.84 -1.04 3.26
C TYR A 180 10.73 -2.18 4.28
N SER A 181 11.57 -2.17 5.30
CA SER A 181 11.44 -3.08 6.45
C SER A 181 10.68 -2.39 7.56
N GLY A 182 9.63 -3.04 8.06
CA GLY A 182 8.76 -2.49 9.09
C GLY A 182 9.07 -3.06 10.48
N THR A 183 9.05 -2.19 11.50
CA THR A 183 9.09 -2.59 12.91
C THR A 183 8.01 -1.82 13.66
N PHE A 184 7.14 -2.52 14.38
CA PHE A 184 6.11 -1.87 15.18
C PHE A 184 6.73 -1.11 16.35
N ASP A 185 6.38 0.17 16.48
CA ASP A 185 6.80 1.04 17.58
C ASP A 185 5.56 1.62 18.26
N PRO A 186 5.26 1.22 19.52
CA PRO A 186 4.08 1.68 20.24
C PRO A 186 4.11 3.16 20.59
N MET A 187 5.23 3.84 20.46
CA MET A 187 5.37 5.28 20.74
C MET A 187 5.39 6.12 19.46
N LEU A 188 5.43 5.50 18.28
CA LEU A 188 5.54 6.20 17.01
C LEU A 188 4.20 6.80 16.59
N ILE A 189 4.25 8.07 16.20
CA ILE A 189 3.17 8.74 15.47
C ILE A 189 3.65 8.98 14.05
N ARG A 190 2.89 8.48 13.08
CA ARG A 190 3.12 8.73 11.65
C ARG A 190 1.96 9.53 11.07
N TRP A 191 2.26 10.30 10.05
CA TRP A 191 1.24 10.99 9.26
C TRP A 191 1.54 10.83 7.78
N ALA A 192 0.49 10.77 7.00
CA ALA A 192 0.56 10.84 5.56
C ALA A 192 -0.21 12.07 5.09
N ASN A 193 0.30 12.74 4.08
CA ASN A 193 -0.50 13.69 3.34
C ASN A 193 -1.51 12.88 2.51
N VAL A 194 -2.77 13.13 2.69
CA VAL A 194 -3.81 12.60 1.83
C VAL A 194 -3.98 13.65 0.75
N ASP A 195 -3.43 13.38 -0.42
CA ASP A 195 -3.64 14.22 -1.59
C ASP A 195 -5.07 13.99 -2.06
N PRO A 196 -5.90 15.04 -2.08
CA PRO A 196 -7.32 14.88 -2.42
C PRO A 196 -7.62 14.92 -3.92
N ASP A 197 -6.60 14.74 -4.80
CA ASP A 197 -6.80 14.72 -6.26
C ASP A 197 -7.37 13.39 -6.77
#